data_7ea635f6ff1337f09ae112378dbc8cc4
#
_entry.id   7ea635f6ff1337f09ae112378dbc8cc4
#
_cell.length_a   1.000
_cell.length_b   1.000
_cell.length_c   1.000
_cell.angle_alpha   90.00
_cell.angle_beta   90.00
_cell.angle_gamma   90.00
#
_symmetry.space_group_name_H-M   'P 1'
#
loop_
_entity.id
_entity.type
_entity.pdbx_description
1 polymer ?
#
loop_
_entity_poly.entity_id
_entity_poly.type
_entity_poly.pdbx_seq_one_letter_code
_entity_poly.pdbx_strand_id
1 'polypeptide(L)'
;SWGSRTAIAELTGRPCPTDHPEAELWLGAHPKGPSTLGTGALLSDVIDMSPTSALGSKCVDEFGVRLPFLLKVLAAETALSLQAHPTLEQARAGFARENAAGIPIDSPTRNYRDDNHKPELFVALTEFHALAGFRDVKRTRALFDALDLPELAESARCLEKDGLRALFEAWLSLDNAQVQELSVLVVGACRRYRDALLDGDFVDEAQMVIDLAEQYPGDSGVLAAMLLNRITLKPGEGIYLGAGHLHAHLRGTGIEIMANSDNVLRGGMTTKHIDRSELVDVVRFKSIAPPIIRPVPLTTPHQKGILRYSTPAPEFQLRRIDIRRSSDRGSSVARTSADGPQILLCTQGACRIAVEGVEAIAPGTSFEVGQGDSIWIPAGGTAAVFAGNADSQVFIATTA
;
A
#
# COMPACT_ATOMS: atom_id res chain seq x y z
N SER A 1 17.47 5.24 -2.60
CA SER A 1 16.33 4.69 -1.83
C SER A 1 15.24 5.75 -1.78
N TRP A 2 13.99 5.36 -1.94
CA TRP A 2 12.82 6.24 -1.92
C TRP A 2 12.28 6.52 -0.50
N GLY A 3 12.84 5.88 0.52
CA GLY A 3 12.40 5.99 1.90
C GLY A 3 12.72 7.33 2.56
N SER A 4 11.98 7.64 3.64
CA SER A 4 12.23 8.80 4.49
C SER A 4 13.37 8.55 5.48
N ARG A 5 14.08 9.62 5.87
CA ARG A 5 15.11 9.54 6.92
C ARG A 5 14.60 9.89 8.32
N THR A 6 13.32 10.23 8.41
CA THR A 6 12.72 10.67 9.70
C THR A 6 11.51 9.86 10.09
N ALA A 7 10.57 9.57 9.18
CA ALA A 7 9.22 9.12 9.49
C ALA A 7 9.17 7.80 10.31
N ILE A 8 9.92 6.76 9.93
CA ILE A 8 9.94 5.49 10.67
C ILE A 8 10.72 5.64 11.98
N ALA A 9 11.82 6.42 11.97
CA ALA A 9 12.58 6.68 13.18
C ALA A 9 11.76 7.44 14.22
N GLU A 10 11.04 8.49 13.82
CA GLU A 10 10.12 9.23 14.69
C GLU A 10 9.01 8.33 15.23
N LEU A 11 8.39 7.52 14.36
CA LEU A 11 7.36 6.56 14.77
C LEU A 11 7.86 5.61 15.85
N THR A 12 9.10 5.13 15.73
CA THR A 12 9.70 4.13 16.63
C THR A 12 10.53 4.73 17.76
N GLY A 13 10.46 6.05 17.96
CA GLY A 13 11.17 6.75 19.03
C GLY A 13 12.71 6.72 18.95
N ARG A 14 13.24 6.51 17.73
CA ARG A 14 14.68 6.48 17.46
C ARG A 14 15.20 7.86 17.05
N PRO A 15 16.51 8.13 17.24
CA PRO A 15 17.11 9.36 16.72
C PRO A 15 16.87 9.55 15.22
N CYS A 16 16.51 10.78 14.81
CA CYS A 16 16.34 11.15 13.41
C CYS A 16 17.00 12.52 13.13
N PRO A 17 17.41 12.80 11.87
CA PRO A 17 17.33 11.89 10.71
C PRO A 17 18.30 10.70 10.84
N THR A 18 17.90 9.55 10.27
CA THR A 18 18.75 8.35 10.19
C THR A 18 19.86 8.53 9.16
N ASP A 19 20.94 7.75 9.27
CA ASP A 19 22.07 7.80 8.33
C ASP A 19 21.67 7.39 6.92
N HIS A 20 20.72 6.47 6.79
CA HIS A 20 20.19 5.98 5.53
C HIS A 20 18.65 6.09 5.48
N PRO A 21 18.06 6.29 4.30
CA PRO A 21 16.61 6.26 4.14
C PRO A 21 16.00 4.93 4.60
N GLU A 22 14.93 5.02 5.38
CA GLU A 22 14.10 3.89 5.81
C GLU A 22 12.76 3.97 5.08
N ALA A 23 12.47 2.94 4.30
CA ALA A 23 11.34 2.92 3.40
C ALA A 23 10.11 2.23 4.01
N GLU A 24 10.34 1.11 4.70
CA GLU A 24 9.28 0.25 5.22
C GLU A 24 9.69 -0.37 6.57
N LEU A 25 8.73 -0.46 7.48
CA LEU A 25 8.79 -1.28 8.68
C LEU A 25 7.79 -2.43 8.52
N TRP A 26 8.25 -3.66 8.56
CA TRP A 26 7.43 -4.85 8.35
C TRP A 26 7.01 -5.49 9.66
N LEU A 27 5.73 -5.85 9.76
CA LEU A 27 5.12 -6.56 10.88
C LEU A 27 4.38 -7.79 10.34
N GLY A 28 4.92 -8.96 10.60
CA GLY A 28 4.38 -10.22 10.10
C GLY A 28 5.41 -11.34 10.01
N ALA A 29 5.12 -12.35 9.21
CA ALA A 29 5.94 -13.55 9.04
C ALA A 29 6.45 -13.73 7.61
N HIS A 30 6.74 -12.63 6.91
CA HIS A 30 7.25 -12.72 5.54
C HIS A 30 8.64 -13.36 5.51
N PRO A 31 8.92 -14.33 4.60
CA PRO A 31 10.20 -15.08 4.60
C PRO A 31 11.46 -14.23 4.53
N LYS A 32 11.38 -13.06 3.89
CA LYS A 32 12.52 -12.12 3.76
C LYS A 32 12.74 -11.22 4.96
N GLY A 33 11.82 -11.17 5.93
CA GLY A 33 11.90 -10.30 7.09
C GLY A 33 10.79 -10.61 8.10
N PRO A 34 10.82 -11.79 8.76
CA PRO A 34 9.86 -12.11 9.80
C PRO A 34 10.09 -11.23 11.03
N SER A 35 9.02 -10.86 11.70
CA SER A 35 9.09 -10.13 12.97
C SER A 35 9.70 -10.99 14.06
N THR A 36 10.51 -10.36 14.91
CA THR A 36 11.03 -10.98 16.14
C THR A 36 10.13 -10.61 17.32
N LEU A 37 9.65 -11.60 18.04
CA LEU A 37 8.84 -11.42 19.24
C LEU A 37 9.70 -10.98 20.43
N GLY A 38 9.10 -10.43 21.47
CA GLY A 38 9.80 -10.02 22.71
C GLY A 38 10.53 -11.17 23.43
N THR A 39 10.19 -12.42 23.10
CA THR A 39 10.90 -13.63 23.55
C THR A 39 12.19 -13.92 22.79
N GLY A 40 12.45 -13.20 21.69
CA GLY A 40 13.56 -13.46 20.76
C GLY A 40 13.24 -14.46 19.64
N ALA A 41 12.07 -15.13 19.68
CA ALA A 41 11.66 -16.06 18.63
C ALA A 41 11.18 -15.31 17.38
N LEU A 42 11.40 -15.87 16.19
CA LEU A 42 10.81 -15.36 14.97
C LEU A 42 9.32 -15.75 14.92
N LEU A 43 8.48 -14.85 14.45
CA LEU A 43 7.05 -15.10 14.30
C LEU A 43 6.77 -16.26 13.33
N SER A 44 7.59 -16.40 12.26
CA SER A 44 7.54 -17.55 11.36
C SER A 44 7.71 -18.88 12.08
N ASP A 45 8.72 -18.98 12.98
CA ASP A 45 9.00 -20.20 13.70
C ASP A 45 7.87 -20.56 14.69
N VAL A 46 7.28 -19.55 15.34
CA VAL A 46 6.12 -19.73 16.22
C VAL A 46 4.92 -20.27 15.46
N ILE A 47 4.68 -19.76 14.24
CA ILE A 47 3.61 -20.26 13.36
C ILE A 47 3.88 -21.70 12.94
N ASP A 48 5.10 -22.02 12.51
CA ASP A 48 5.48 -23.36 12.04
C ASP A 48 5.39 -24.41 13.15
N MET A 49 5.75 -24.04 14.39
CA MET A 49 5.67 -24.93 15.54
C MET A 49 4.25 -25.26 15.98
N SER A 50 3.32 -24.30 15.85
CA SER A 50 1.93 -24.47 16.33
C SER A 50 0.94 -23.73 15.43
N PRO A 51 0.75 -24.17 14.16
CA PRO A 51 -0.01 -23.43 13.17
C PRO A 51 -1.45 -23.12 13.61
N THR A 52 -2.17 -24.11 14.11
CA THR A 52 -3.56 -23.95 14.52
C THR A 52 -3.73 -23.03 15.73
N SER A 53 -2.81 -23.10 16.70
CA SER A 53 -2.83 -22.19 17.84
C SER A 53 -2.45 -20.76 17.46
N ALA A 54 -1.51 -20.60 16.51
CA ALA A 54 -1.06 -19.29 16.06
C ALA A 54 -2.06 -18.62 15.12
N LEU A 55 -2.58 -19.34 14.12
CA LEU A 55 -3.36 -18.81 13.01
C LEU A 55 -4.87 -19.10 13.10
N GLY A 56 -5.27 -20.12 13.85
CA GLY A 56 -6.63 -20.68 13.85
C GLY A 56 -6.87 -21.70 12.73
N SER A 57 -7.74 -22.67 12.97
CA SER A 57 -8.04 -23.72 11.99
C SER A 57 -8.57 -23.17 10.67
N LYS A 58 -9.52 -22.22 10.71
CA LYS A 58 -10.07 -21.59 9.52
C LYS A 58 -8.98 -20.96 8.64
N CYS A 59 -8.04 -20.21 9.25
CA CYS A 59 -6.95 -19.57 8.52
C CYS A 59 -6.01 -20.62 7.89
N VAL A 60 -5.68 -21.68 8.64
CA VAL A 60 -4.83 -22.76 8.13
C VAL A 60 -5.51 -23.52 6.99
N ASP A 61 -6.81 -23.80 7.10
CA ASP A 61 -7.58 -24.50 6.07
C ASP A 61 -7.69 -23.68 4.77
N GLU A 62 -7.81 -22.34 4.89
CA GLU A 62 -8.01 -21.45 3.75
C GLU A 62 -6.69 -21.04 3.08
N PHE A 63 -5.66 -20.72 3.87
CA PHE A 63 -4.40 -20.14 3.38
C PHE A 63 -3.16 -21.01 3.57
N GLY A 64 -3.30 -22.17 4.21
CA GLY A 64 -2.18 -23.03 4.60
C GLY A 64 -1.45 -22.54 5.85
N VAL A 65 -0.29 -23.15 6.15
CA VAL A 65 0.54 -22.80 7.31
C VAL A 65 1.35 -21.54 7.01
N ARG A 66 0.64 -20.41 6.94
CA ARG A 66 1.26 -19.09 6.73
C ARG A 66 0.33 -17.98 7.22
N LEU A 67 0.90 -16.92 7.74
CA LEU A 67 0.16 -15.67 7.96
C LEU A 67 -0.22 -15.09 6.59
N PRO A 68 -1.51 -14.93 6.25
CA PRO A 68 -1.91 -14.60 4.88
C PRO A 68 -1.64 -13.14 4.50
N PHE A 69 -1.29 -12.30 5.45
CA PHE A 69 -1.04 -10.87 5.23
C PHE A 69 0.32 -10.41 5.77
N LEU A 70 0.76 -9.28 5.26
CA LEU A 70 1.87 -8.49 5.79
C LEU A 70 1.36 -7.08 6.11
N LEU A 71 1.61 -6.63 7.34
CA LEU A 71 1.35 -5.25 7.76
C LEU A 71 2.65 -4.46 7.67
N LYS A 72 2.59 -3.22 7.16
CA LYS A 72 3.76 -2.35 7.05
C LYS A 72 3.44 -0.94 7.48
N VAL A 73 4.47 -0.24 7.95
CA VAL A 73 4.53 1.22 7.83
C VAL A 73 5.36 1.53 6.61
N LEU A 74 4.81 2.28 5.68
CA LEU A 74 5.48 2.72 4.46
C LEU A 74 5.72 4.23 4.54
N ALA A 75 6.95 4.66 4.28
CA ALA A 75 7.37 6.06 4.37
C ALA A 75 8.06 6.48 3.06
N ALA A 76 7.29 7.04 2.14
CA ALA A 76 7.76 7.52 0.84
C ALA A 76 8.21 8.98 0.92
N GLU A 77 9.47 9.25 0.70
CA GLU A 77 10.02 10.60 0.49
C GLU A 77 10.02 10.98 -1.00
N THR A 78 10.23 9.99 -1.87
CA THR A 78 10.17 10.13 -3.32
C THR A 78 9.26 9.06 -3.92
N ALA A 79 8.80 9.28 -5.15
CA ALA A 79 7.86 8.38 -5.81
C ALA A 79 8.43 6.96 -5.99
N LEU A 80 7.59 5.97 -5.76
CA LEU A 80 7.87 4.57 -6.07
C LEU A 80 7.55 4.30 -7.55
N SER A 81 7.99 3.12 -8.04
CA SER A 81 7.70 2.69 -9.41
C SER A 81 6.20 2.61 -9.67
N LEU A 82 5.83 2.91 -10.91
CA LEU A 82 4.51 2.59 -11.44
C LEU A 82 4.37 1.08 -11.56
N GLN A 83 3.31 0.49 -11.00
CA GLN A 83 3.18 -0.95 -10.87
C GLN A 83 1.73 -1.44 -10.91
N ALA A 84 1.56 -2.70 -11.29
CA ALA A 84 0.32 -3.45 -11.18
C ALA A 84 0.57 -4.85 -10.64
N HIS A 85 -0.44 -5.44 -10.01
CA HIS A 85 -0.38 -6.79 -9.45
C HIS A 85 -1.33 -7.72 -10.20
N PRO A 86 -0.95 -8.99 -10.43
CA PRO A 86 -1.76 -9.95 -11.15
C PRO A 86 -2.98 -10.39 -10.34
N THR A 87 -4.00 -10.92 -11.02
CA THR A 87 -5.02 -11.75 -10.39
C THR A 87 -4.41 -13.04 -9.87
N LEU A 88 -5.11 -13.75 -8.98
CA LEU A 88 -4.64 -15.05 -8.47
C LEU A 88 -4.44 -16.07 -9.60
N GLU A 89 -5.31 -16.07 -10.61
CA GLU A 89 -5.20 -16.94 -11.79
C GLU A 89 -3.94 -16.60 -12.61
N GLN A 90 -3.72 -15.31 -12.91
CA GLN A 90 -2.54 -14.84 -13.62
C GLN A 90 -1.25 -15.14 -12.83
N ALA A 91 -1.25 -14.96 -11.50
CA ALA A 91 -0.12 -15.26 -10.64
C ALA A 91 0.26 -16.75 -10.72
N ARG A 92 -0.70 -17.66 -10.57
CA ARG A 92 -0.50 -19.10 -10.68
C ARG A 92 0.01 -19.52 -12.05
N ALA A 93 -0.62 -19.04 -13.10
CA ALA A 93 -0.21 -19.33 -14.48
C ALA A 93 1.19 -18.78 -14.79
N GLY A 94 1.49 -17.55 -14.42
CA GLY A 94 2.77 -16.89 -14.61
C GLY A 94 3.89 -17.57 -13.83
N PHE A 95 3.65 -17.90 -12.55
CA PHE A 95 4.62 -18.61 -11.72
C PHE A 95 4.96 -19.99 -12.27
N ALA A 96 3.95 -20.77 -12.69
CA ALA A 96 4.16 -22.07 -13.32
C ALA A 96 4.92 -21.95 -14.63
N ARG A 97 4.62 -20.97 -15.49
CA ARG A 97 5.27 -20.70 -16.76
C ARG A 97 6.75 -20.34 -16.58
N GLU A 98 7.07 -19.42 -15.65
CA GLU A 98 8.45 -19.01 -15.38
C GLU A 98 9.27 -20.13 -14.72
N ASN A 99 8.66 -20.98 -13.88
CA ASN A 99 9.29 -22.19 -13.35
C ASN A 99 9.62 -23.21 -14.47
N ALA A 100 8.68 -23.46 -15.38
CA ALA A 100 8.90 -24.36 -16.52
C ALA A 100 9.98 -23.84 -17.48
N ALA A 101 10.12 -22.52 -17.59
CA ALA A 101 11.17 -21.86 -18.35
C ALA A 101 12.53 -21.85 -17.62
N GLY A 102 12.61 -22.35 -16.38
CA GLY A 102 13.84 -22.41 -15.59
C GLY A 102 14.38 -21.05 -15.13
N ILE A 103 13.53 -20.01 -15.09
CA ILE A 103 13.94 -18.67 -14.61
C ILE A 103 14.08 -18.73 -13.08
N PRO A 104 15.27 -18.46 -12.51
CA PRO A 104 15.47 -18.46 -11.06
C PRO A 104 14.53 -17.49 -10.34
N ILE A 105 14.09 -17.86 -9.15
CA ILE A 105 13.13 -17.05 -8.35
C ILE A 105 13.68 -15.67 -7.97
N ASP A 106 14.99 -15.57 -7.78
CA ASP A 106 15.72 -14.35 -7.46
C ASP A 106 16.22 -13.56 -8.69
N SER A 107 15.96 -14.07 -9.89
CA SER A 107 16.33 -13.38 -11.14
C SER A 107 15.74 -11.96 -11.17
N PRO A 108 16.53 -10.95 -11.57
CA PRO A 108 16.03 -9.59 -11.73
C PRO A 108 14.95 -9.46 -12.81
N THR A 109 14.88 -10.41 -13.75
CA THR A 109 13.90 -10.46 -14.84
C THR A 109 12.64 -11.28 -14.49
N ARG A 110 12.60 -11.90 -13.31
CA ARG A 110 11.45 -12.68 -12.85
C ARG A 110 10.28 -11.78 -12.48
N ASN A 111 9.12 -11.99 -13.11
CA ASN A 111 7.88 -11.27 -12.81
C ASN A 111 7.10 -11.90 -11.66
N TYR A 112 6.99 -13.24 -11.67
CA TYR A 112 6.20 -14.01 -10.71
C TYR A 112 7.10 -14.76 -9.72
N ARG A 113 7.23 -14.22 -8.52
CA ARG A 113 8.08 -14.76 -7.44
C ARG A 113 7.36 -15.77 -6.56
N ASP A 114 6.04 -15.77 -6.63
CA ASP A 114 5.13 -16.69 -5.95
C ASP A 114 3.86 -16.88 -6.79
N ASP A 115 3.00 -17.81 -6.37
CA ASP A 115 1.75 -18.16 -7.05
C ASP A 115 0.54 -17.37 -6.51
N ASN A 116 0.77 -16.30 -5.74
CA ASN A 116 -0.28 -15.56 -5.07
C ASN A 116 -0.54 -14.19 -5.72
N HIS A 117 -1.76 -13.69 -5.52
CA HIS A 117 -2.10 -12.31 -5.85
C HIS A 117 -1.68 -11.36 -4.73
N LYS A 118 -1.74 -10.05 -5.02
CA LYS A 118 -1.27 -9.04 -4.08
C LYS A 118 -2.27 -7.87 -3.97
N PRO A 119 -3.50 -8.11 -3.46
CA PRO A 119 -4.35 -6.99 -3.07
C PRO A 119 -3.71 -6.21 -1.92
N GLU A 120 -3.85 -4.88 -1.98
CA GLU A 120 -3.26 -3.96 -1.01
C GLU A 120 -4.32 -2.96 -0.52
N LEU A 121 -4.26 -2.65 0.76
CA LEU A 121 -4.92 -1.51 1.35
C LEU A 121 -3.88 -0.60 1.97
N PHE A 122 -3.82 0.64 1.52
CA PHE A 122 -2.99 1.68 2.13
C PHE A 122 -3.86 2.69 2.86
N VAL A 123 -3.47 3.08 4.08
CA VAL A 123 -4.15 4.10 4.89
C VAL A 123 -3.15 5.18 5.31
N ALA A 124 -3.44 6.43 4.98
CA ALA A 124 -2.57 7.56 5.26
C ALA A 124 -2.46 7.86 6.76
N LEU A 125 -1.25 8.03 7.26
CA LEU A 125 -0.94 8.59 8.58
C LEU A 125 -0.63 10.09 8.50
N THR A 126 -0.02 10.52 7.41
CA THR A 126 0.19 11.94 7.05
C THR A 126 -0.64 12.25 5.80
N GLU A 127 -0.63 13.49 5.31
CA GLU A 127 -1.06 13.74 3.94
C GLU A 127 -0.24 12.85 3.01
N PHE A 128 -0.92 12.17 2.09
CA PHE A 128 -0.31 11.16 1.23
C PHE A 128 -0.74 11.34 -0.21
N HIS A 129 0.23 11.33 -1.11
CA HIS A 129 0.02 11.45 -2.55
C HIS A 129 0.23 10.10 -3.23
N ALA A 130 -0.69 9.73 -4.11
CA ALA A 130 -0.65 8.49 -4.86
C ALA A 130 -1.23 8.65 -6.27
N LEU A 131 -0.90 7.68 -7.12
CA LEU A 131 -1.60 7.40 -8.37
C LEU A 131 -2.35 6.08 -8.20
N ALA A 132 -3.63 6.01 -8.57
CA ALA A 132 -4.39 4.77 -8.48
C ALA A 132 -5.51 4.66 -9.53
N GLY A 133 -5.33 3.71 -10.45
CA GLY A 133 -6.25 3.41 -11.53
C GLY A 133 -6.36 4.51 -12.59
N PHE A 134 -6.86 4.14 -13.76
CA PHE A 134 -7.02 5.08 -14.85
C PHE A 134 -8.10 6.11 -14.55
N ARG A 135 -7.76 7.38 -14.81
CA ARG A 135 -8.69 8.51 -14.73
C ARG A 135 -9.72 8.41 -15.82
N ASP A 136 -10.87 9.05 -15.63
CA ASP A 136 -11.90 9.21 -16.65
C ASP A 136 -11.31 9.78 -17.96
N VAL A 137 -11.65 9.15 -19.08
CA VAL A 137 -11.09 9.49 -20.41
C VAL A 137 -11.35 10.94 -20.79
N LYS A 138 -12.55 11.46 -20.49
CA LYS A 138 -12.90 12.87 -20.79
C LYS A 138 -12.08 13.83 -19.92
N ARG A 139 -11.83 13.44 -18.68
CA ARG A 139 -10.99 14.24 -17.75
C ARG A 139 -9.52 14.22 -18.17
N THR A 140 -9.02 13.08 -18.68
CA THR A 140 -7.65 12.98 -19.24
C THR A 140 -7.54 13.79 -20.53
N ARG A 141 -8.56 13.76 -21.40
CA ARG A 141 -8.59 14.61 -22.58
C ARG A 141 -8.58 16.09 -22.21
N ALA A 142 -9.38 16.50 -21.21
CA ALA A 142 -9.41 17.88 -20.74
C ALA A 142 -8.03 18.34 -20.18
N LEU A 143 -7.27 17.44 -19.54
CA LEU A 143 -5.88 17.76 -19.16
C LEU A 143 -5.01 18.02 -20.39
N PHE A 144 -5.09 17.18 -21.43
CA PHE A 144 -4.30 17.38 -22.65
C PHE A 144 -4.65 18.69 -23.35
N ASP A 145 -5.93 19.03 -23.41
CA ASP A 145 -6.41 20.31 -23.98
C ASP A 145 -5.93 21.51 -23.14
N ALA A 146 -5.94 21.38 -21.81
CA ALA A 146 -5.50 22.44 -20.90
C ALA A 146 -3.99 22.71 -20.98
N LEU A 147 -3.17 21.70 -21.27
CA LEU A 147 -1.73 21.86 -21.47
C LEU A 147 -1.39 22.57 -22.80
N ASP A 148 -2.32 22.65 -23.73
CA ASP A 148 -2.18 23.31 -25.04
C ASP A 148 -0.85 22.94 -25.74
N LEU A 149 -0.60 21.63 -25.85
CA LEU A 149 0.60 21.08 -26.46
C LEU A 149 0.22 20.32 -27.73
N PRO A 150 0.62 20.79 -28.93
CA PRO A 150 0.27 20.14 -30.20
C PRO A 150 0.68 18.66 -30.29
N GLU A 151 1.81 18.28 -29.68
CA GLU A 151 2.33 16.91 -29.65
C GLU A 151 1.42 15.95 -28.89
N LEU A 152 0.56 16.43 -28.00
CA LEU A 152 -0.46 15.63 -27.33
C LEU A 152 -1.74 15.42 -28.17
N ALA A 153 -1.89 16.14 -29.30
CA ALA A 153 -3.08 16.03 -30.14
C ALA A 153 -3.26 14.62 -30.75
N GLU A 154 -2.18 13.95 -31.10
CA GLU A 154 -2.23 12.55 -31.57
C GLU A 154 -2.59 11.60 -30.44
N SER A 155 -1.98 11.76 -29.26
CA SER A 155 -2.30 11.00 -28.05
C SER A 155 -3.77 11.18 -27.65
N ALA A 156 -4.29 12.39 -27.75
CA ALA A 156 -5.71 12.68 -27.50
C ALA A 156 -6.64 11.94 -28.47
N ARG A 157 -6.31 11.94 -29.78
CA ARG A 157 -7.07 11.19 -30.80
C ARG A 157 -7.00 9.68 -30.56
N CYS A 158 -5.81 9.14 -30.25
CA CYS A 158 -5.64 7.74 -29.92
C CYS A 158 -6.52 7.35 -28.71
N LEU A 159 -6.47 8.16 -27.64
CA LEU A 159 -7.27 7.94 -26.43
C LEU A 159 -8.79 7.89 -26.72
N GLU A 160 -9.29 8.80 -27.57
CA GLU A 160 -10.71 8.89 -27.92
C GLU A 160 -11.17 7.75 -28.84
N LYS A 161 -10.34 7.40 -29.83
CA LYS A 161 -10.69 6.43 -30.88
C LYS A 161 -10.39 4.99 -30.46
N ASP A 162 -9.19 4.76 -29.92
CA ASP A 162 -8.63 3.44 -29.72
C ASP A 162 -8.54 3.07 -28.20
N GLY A 163 -8.71 4.05 -27.33
CA GLY A 163 -8.85 3.87 -25.88
C GLY A 163 -7.55 3.85 -25.09
N LEU A 164 -7.68 3.63 -23.80
CA LEU A 164 -6.58 3.68 -22.81
C LEU A 164 -5.45 2.69 -23.11
N ARG A 165 -5.81 1.46 -23.51
CA ARG A 165 -4.81 0.42 -23.81
C ARG A 165 -3.89 0.85 -24.96
N ALA A 166 -4.49 1.28 -26.06
CA ALA A 166 -3.73 1.67 -27.25
C ALA A 166 -2.77 2.84 -26.95
N LEU A 167 -3.24 3.86 -26.25
CA LEU A 167 -2.37 5.00 -25.88
C LEU A 167 -1.27 4.56 -24.91
N PHE A 168 -1.59 3.76 -23.91
CA PHE A 168 -0.59 3.25 -22.95
C PHE A 168 0.50 2.41 -23.66
N GLU A 169 0.10 1.48 -24.51
CA GLU A 169 1.02 0.67 -25.33
C GLU A 169 1.87 1.54 -26.27
N ALA A 170 1.27 2.55 -26.91
CA ALA A 170 1.98 3.48 -27.77
C ALA A 170 3.09 4.21 -26.99
N TRP A 171 2.80 4.75 -25.81
CA TRP A 171 3.78 5.45 -25.00
C TRP A 171 4.87 4.52 -24.43
N LEU A 172 4.53 3.29 -24.04
CA LEU A 172 5.52 2.29 -23.62
C LEU A 172 6.41 1.82 -24.77
N SER A 173 5.96 1.95 -26.02
CA SER A 173 6.69 1.51 -27.20
C SER A 173 7.63 2.57 -27.78
N LEU A 174 7.55 3.82 -27.29
CA LEU A 174 8.46 4.89 -27.69
C LEU A 174 9.90 4.50 -27.36
N ASP A 175 10.83 4.85 -28.23
CA ASP A 175 12.25 4.74 -27.93
C ASP A 175 12.71 5.84 -26.95
N ASN A 176 13.90 5.68 -26.41
CA ASN A 176 14.42 6.61 -25.39
C ASN A 176 14.51 8.07 -25.90
N ALA A 177 14.82 8.30 -27.18
CA ALA A 177 14.89 9.64 -27.74
C ALA A 177 13.51 10.28 -27.86
N GLN A 178 12.53 9.52 -28.32
CA GLN A 178 11.13 9.94 -28.42
C GLN A 178 10.53 10.23 -27.04
N VAL A 179 10.78 9.36 -26.04
CA VAL A 179 10.34 9.61 -24.66
C VAL A 179 10.95 10.89 -24.10
N GLN A 180 12.25 11.07 -24.31
CA GLN A 180 12.96 12.27 -23.82
C GLN A 180 12.41 13.55 -24.47
N GLU A 181 12.22 13.55 -25.79
CA GLU A 181 11.68 14.70 -26.52
C GLU A 181 10.28 15.04 -26.04
N LEU A 182 9.37 14.08 -26.01
CA LEU A 182 7.99 14.29 -25.58
C LEU A 182 7.92 14.71 -24.11
N SER A 183 8.72 14.11 -23.23
CA SER A 183 8.77 14.47 -21.81
C SER A 183 9.21 15.91 -21.59
N VAL A 184 10.23 16.39 -22.32
CA VAL A 184 10.68 17.79 -22.23
C VAL A 184 9.55 18.75 -22.62
N LEU A 185 8.84 18.47 -23.70
CA LEU A 185 7.72 19.29 -24.18
C LEU A 185 6.56 19.29 -23.20
N VAL A 186 6.19 18.12 -22.69
CA VAL A 186 5.11 17.96 -21.69
C VAL A 186 5.45 18.69 -20.39
N VAL A 187 6.67 18.54 -19.86
CA VAL A 187 7.12 19.26 -18.66
C VAL A 187 7.10 20.78 -18.88
N GLY A 188 7.54 21.22 -20.06
CA GLY A 188 7.47 22.65 -20.44
C GLY A 188 6.02 23.17 -20.45
N ALA A 189 5.08 22.40 -20.99
CA ALA A 189 3.65 22.74 -20.99
C ALA A 189 3.08 22.74 -19.56
N CYS A 190 3.41 21.75 -18.75
CA CYS A 190 2.99 21.68 -17.33
C CYS A 190 3.48 22.90 -16.53
N ARG A 191 4.74 23.30 -16.72
CA ARG A 191 5.28 24.53 -16.08
C ARG A 191 4.52 25.78 -16.50
N ARG A 192 4.30 25.97 -17.80
CA ARG A 192 3.50 27.12 -18.30
C ARG A 192 2.09 27.14 -17.74
N TYR A 193 1.41 25.98 -17.72
CA TYR A 193 0.06 25.86 -17.18
C TYR A 193 0.00 26.20 -15.70
N ARG A 194 0.88 25.62 -14.88
CA ARG A 194 0.97 25.88 -13.43
C ARG A 194 1.25 27.35 -13.12
N ASP A 195 2.20 27.97 -13.85
CA ASP A 195 2.62 29.33 -13.59
C ASP A 195 1.57 30.36 -14.04
N ALA A 196 0.72 30.02 -15.03
CA ALA A 196 -0.35 30.87 -15.52
C ALA A 196 -1.64 30.79 -14.68
N LEU A 197 -1.92 29.64 -14.06
CA LEU A 197 -3.20 29.34 -13.41
C LEU A 197 -2.98 28.75 -12.02
N LEU A 198 -2.84 29.62 -11.00
CA LEU A 198 -2.60 29.16 -9.62
C LEU A 198 -3.70 28.26 -9.05
N ASP A 199 -4.96 28.43 -9.50
CA ASP A 199 -6.12 27.66 -9.07
C ASP A 199 -6.75 26.87 -10.24
N GLY A 200 -5.96 26.49 -11.24
CA GLY A 200 -6.44 25.72 -12.40
C GLY A 200 -6.78 24.27 -12.02
N ASP A 201 -7.75 23.73 -12.75
CA ASP A 201 -8.30 22.36 -12.52
C ASP A 201 -7.25 21.24 -12.51
N PHE A 202 -6.07 21.45 -13.12
CA PHE A 202 -5.01 20.44 -13.30
C PHE A 202 -3.63 20.90 -12.78
N VAL A 203 -3.59 21.90 -11.92
CA VAL A 203 -2.32 22.42 -11.34
C VAL A 203 -1.57 21.33 -10.59
N ASP A 204 -2.29 20.52 -9.84
CA ASP A 204 -1.73 19.40 -9.09
C ASP A 204 -1.18 18.29 -10.00
N GLU A 205 -1.89 17.95 -11.08
CA GLU A 205 -1.41 16.99 -12.08
C GLU A 205 -0.19 17.54 -12.83
N ALA A 206 -0.18 18.83 -13.18
CA ALA A 206 0.97 19.46 -13.82
C ALA A 206 2.19 19.45 -12.90
N GLN A 207 2.02 19.80 -11.62
CA GLN A 207 3.11 19.74 -10.64
C GLN A 207 3.63 18.31 -10.46
N MET A 208 2.75 17.32 -10.36
CA MET A 208 3.12 15.91 -10.27
C MET A 208 3.99 15.47 -11.47
N VAL A 209 3.62 15.84 -12.70
CA VAL A 209 4.42 15.50 -13.90
C VAL A 209 5.81 16.12 -13.84
N ILE A 210 5.90 17.37 -13.39
CA ILE A 210 7.19 18.07 -13.21
C ILE A 210 8.06 17.31 -12.20
N ASP A 211 7.52 16.99 -11.03
CA ASP A 211 8.23 16.32 -9.95
C ASP A 211 8.69 14.91 -10.37
N LEU A 212 7.84 14.16 -11.05
CA LEU A 212 8.17 12.83 -11.56
C LEU A 212 9.26 12.87 -12.65
N ALA A 213 9.20 13.84 -13.55
CA ALA A 213 10.21 14.00 -14.59
C ALA A 213 11.59 14.41 -14.04
N GLU A 214 11.62 15.15 -12.92
CA GLU A 214 12.86 15.45 -12.20
C GLU A 214 13.45 14.22 -11.49
N GLN A 215 12.60 13.34 -10.94
CA GLN A 215 13.03 12.11 -10.29
C GLN A 215 13.42 11.00 -11.29
N TYR A 216 12.72 10.93 -12.41
CA TYR A 216 12.84 9.87 -13.43
C TYR A 216 12.97 10.47 -14.83
N PRO A 217 14.07 11.18 -15.13
CA PRO A 217 14.24 11.83 -16.42
C PRO A 217 14.29 10.81 -17.57
N GLY A 218 13.43 11.03 -18.58
CA GLY A 218 13.35 10.16 -19.76
C GLY A 218 12.67 8.81 -19.53
N ASP A 219 11.91 8.66 -18.43
CA ASP A 219 11.14 7.44 -18.15
C ASP A 219 9.70 7.58 -18.69
N SER A 220 9.26 6.63 -19.53
CA SER A 220 7.91 6.63 -20.10
C SER A 220 6.79 6.51 -19.05
N GLY A 221 7.09 6.02 -17.85
CA GLY A 221 6.16 6.00 -16.73
C GLY A 221 5.68 7.39 -16.30
N VAL A 222 6.48 8.44 -16.56
CA VAL A 222 6.06 9.83 -16.33
C VAL A 222 4.90 10.21 -17.24
N LEU A 223 4.95 9.81 -18.51
CA LEU A 223 3.83 10.01 -19.44
C LEU A 223 2.61 9.16 -19.02
N ALA A 224 2.84 7.89 -18.69
CA ALA A 224 1.79 6.98 -18.24
C ALA A 224 1.07 7.50 -16.97
N ALA A 225 1.78 8.18 -16.07
CA ALA A 225 1.21 8.81 -14.88
C ALA A 225 0.11 9.83 -15.21
N MET A 226 0.17 10.48 -16.37
CA MET A 226 -0.85 11.43 -16.83
C MET A 226 -2.21 10.77 -17.10
N LEU A 227 -2.28 9.46 -17.27
CA LEU A 227 -3.51 8.70 -17.50
C LEU A 227 -4.22 8.29 -16.20
N LEU A 228 -3.55 8.44 -15.05
CA LEU A 228 -4.03 7.93 -13.77
C LEU A 228 -4.73 9.00 -12.92
N ASN A 229 -5.56 8.54 -12.00
CA ASN A 229 -6.07 9.38 -10.94
C ASN A 229 -4.93 9.80 -10.01
N ARG A 230 -4.64 11.10 -9.93
CA ARG A 230 -3.84 11.65 -8.86
C ARG A 230 -4.73 11.80 -7.61
N ILE A 231 -4.26 11.26 -6.50
CA ILE A 231 -5.02 11.17 -5.25
C ILE A 231 -4.21 11.83 -4.15
N THR A 232 -4.85 12.67 -3.36
CA THR A 232 -4.34 13.17 -2.09
C THR A 232 -5.21 12.62 -0.97
N LEU A 233 -4.63 11.77 -0.12
CA LEU A 233 -5.29 11.23 1.07
C LEU A 233 -5.01 12.11 2.28
N LYS A 234 -6.05 12.36 3.06
CA LYS A 234 -5.93 12.92 4.40
C LYS A 234 -5.63 11.81 5.41
N PRO A 235 -4.99 12.12 6.56
CA PRO A 235 -4.80 11.14 7.61
C PRO A 235 -6.09 10.38 7.93
N GLY A 236 -6.01 9.04 7.90
CA GLY A 236 -7.12 8.14 8.13
C GLY A 236 -7.95 7.78 6.90
N GLU A 237 -7.77 8.42 5.76
CA GLU A 237 -8.31 7.94 4.48
C GLU A 237 -7.39 6.87 3.90
N GLY A 238 -7.95 5.93 3.13
CA GLY A 238 -7.19 4.87 2.49
C GLY A 238 -7.52 4.69 1.03
N ILE A 239 -6.72 3.88 0.34
CA ILE A 239 -6.97 3.39 -1.01
C ILE A 239 -6.86 1.88 -1.03
N TYR A 240 -7.78 1.23 -1.75
CA TYR A 240 -7.70 -0.20 -2.02
C TYR A 240 -7.22 -0.43 -3.46
N LEU A 241 -6.17 -1.23 -3.59
CA LEU A 241 -5.50 -1.56 -4.84
C LEU A 241 -5.70 -3.04 -5.13
N GLY A 242 -6.71 -3.33 -5.93
CA GLY A 242 -6.99 -4.70 -6.40
C GLY A 242 -6.15 -5.06 -7.62
N ALA A 243 -6.25 -6.32 -8.04
CA ALA A 243 -5.53 -6.85 -9.18
C ALA A 243 -5.78 -6.02 -10.47
N GLY A 244 -4.71 -5.77 -11.21
CA GLY A 244 -4.73 -5.02 -12.47
C GLY A 244 -4.84 -3.50 -12.34
N HIS A 245 -4.99 -2.96 -11.14
CA HIS A 245 -4.96 -1.51 -10.95
C HIS A 245 -3.53 -0.99 -11.04
N LEU A 246 -3.27 -0.18 -12.07
CA LEU A 246 -1.99 0.52 -12.19
C LEU A 246 -1.92 1.63 -11.13
N HIS A 247 -0.84 1.69 -10.37
CA HIS A 247 -0.71 2.62 -9.24
C HIS A 247 0.75 2.96 -8.93
N ALA A 248 0.94 4.02 -8.16
CA ALA A 248 2.22 4.38 -7.55
C ALA A 248 2.01 5.18 -6.27
N HIS A 249 2.80 4.91 -5.25
CA HIS A 249 2.92 5.77 -4.08
C HIS A 249 3.91 6.90 -4.41
N LEU A 250 3.51 8.15 -4.18
CA LEU A 250 4.32 9.29 -4.56
C LEU A 250 5.07 9.90 -3.38
N ARG A 251 4.35 10.20 -2.30
CA ARG A 251 4.94 10.84 -1.11
C ARG A 251 4.02 10.73 0.11
N GLY A 252 4.61 10.58 1.30
CA GLY A 252 3.93 10.57 2.58
C GLY A 252 4.18 9.28 3.36
N THR A 253 3.51 9.13 4.51
CA THR A 253 3.64 7.98 5.40
C THR A 253 2.28 7.38 5.70
N GLY A 254 2.19 6.05 5.74
CA GLY A 254 0.95 5.35 6.04
C GLY A 254 1.13 3.89 6.43
N ILE A 255 0.02 3.27 6.74
CA ILE A 255 -0.10 1.85 7.01
C ILE A 255 -0.49 1.15 5.72
N GLU A 256 0.27 0.14 5.33
CA GLU A 256 -0.07 -0.76 4.24
C GLU A 256 -0.34 -2.16 4.79
N ILE A 257 -1.43 -2.76 4.39
CA ILE A 257 -1.70 -4.19 4.60
C ILE A 257 -1.94 -4.86 3.25
N MET A 258 -1.30 -5.97 3.03
CA MET A 258 -1.35 -6.68 1.75
C MET A 258 -1.38 -8.19 1.96
N ALA A 259 -1.90 -8.92 0.97
CA ALA A 259 -1.65 -10.37 0.92
C ALA A 259 -0.16 -10.64 0.71
N ASN A 260 0.34 -11.73 1.31
CA ASN A 260 1.75 -12.11 1.17
C ASN A 260 2.04 -12.54 -0.27
N SER A 261 2.60 -11.61 -1.05
CA SER A 261 3.10 -11.84 -2.40
C SER A 261 4.17 -10.80 -2.75
N ASP A 262 5.18 -11.23 -3.50
CA ASP A 262 6.23 -10.37 -4.06
C ASP A 262 6.00 -10.06 -5.55
N ASN A 263 4.85 -10.44 -6.12
CA ASN A 263 4.54 -10.27 -7.53
C ASN A 263 4.29 -8.82 -7.91
N VAL A 264 5.14 -8.26 -8.77
CA VAL A 264 5.06 -6.86 -9.21
C VAL A 264 5.41 -6.75 -10.68
N LEU A 265 4.46 -6.27 -11.49
CA LEU A 265 4.68 -5.85 -12.89
C LEU A 265 4.90 -4.33 -12.89
N ARG A 266 6.06 -3.88 -13.40
CA ARG A 266 6.43 -2.45 -13.39
C ARG A 266 6.12 -1.81 -14.73
N GLY A 267 5.62 -0.58 -14.67
CA GLY A 267 5.23 0.22 -15.84
C GLY A 267 6.06 1.47 -16.05
N GLY A 268 7.11 1.69 -15.25
CA GLY A 268 7.99 2.85 -15.32
C GLY A 268 8.37 3.40 -13.94
N MET A 269 9.02 4.55 -13.94
CA MET A 269 9.57 5.22 -12.76
C MET A 269 10.51 4.28 -11.98
N THR A 270 11.38 3.58 -12.72
CA THR A 270 12.26 2.56 -12.13
C THR A 270 13.44 2.24 -13.02
N THR A 271 14.55 1.85 -12.39
CA THR A 271 15.71 1.26 -13.08
C THR A 271 15.65 -0.27 -13.16
N LYS A 272 14.62 -0.89 -12.55
CA LYS A 272 14.42 -2.34 -12.57
C LYS A 272 13.82 -2.78 -13.90
N HIS A 273 13.88 -4.10 -14.15
CA HIS A 273 13.30 -4.73 -15.35
C HIS A 273 11.81 -4.38 -15.51
N ILE A 274 11.42 -4.07 -16.74
CA ILE A 274 10.04 -3.84 -17.17
C ILE A 274 9.71 -4.86 -18.27
N ASP A 275 8.79 -5.76 -17.98
CA ASP A 275 8.20 -6.65 -18.96
C ASP A 275 6.91 -6.00 -19.50
N ARG A 276 7.04 -5.32 -20.64
CA ARG A 276 5.94 -4.53 -21.22
C ARG A 276 4.77 -5.42 -21.65
N SER A 277 5.05 -6.58 -22.21
CA SER A 277 4.01 -7.52 -22.66
C SER A 277 3.20 -8.05 -21.49
N GLU A 278 3.89 -8.55 -20.46
CA GLU A 278 3.24 -9.10 -19.28
C GLU A 278 2.49 -8.01 -18.50
N LEU A 279 3.03 -6.80 -18.42
CA LEU A 279 2.35 -5.66 -17.79
C LEU A 279 1.01 -5.35 -18.47
N VAL A 280 1.00 -5.29 -19.80
CA VAL A 280 -0.21 -4.99 -20.60
C VAL A 280 -1.28 -6.08 -20.43
N ASP A 281 -0.86 -7.33 -20.25
CA ASP A 281 -1.78 -8.45 -20.00
C ASP A 281 -2.37 -8.43 -18.57
N VAL A 282 -1.64 -7.89 -17.60
CA VAL A 282 -2.09 -7.78 -16.20
C VAL A 282 -2.95 -6.54 -15.98
N VAL A 283 -2.64 -5.41 -16.62
CA VAL A 283 -3.32 -4.12 -16.38
C VAL A 283 -4.75 -4.14 -16.88
N ARG A 284 -5.66 -3.63 -16.05
CA ARG A 284 -7.08 -3.42 -16.41
C ARG A 284 -7.27 -2.03 -17.01
N PHE A 285 -7.38 -1.95 -18.32
CA PHE A 285 -7.60 -0.70 -19.08
C PHE A 285 -9.05 -0.20 -19.00
N LYS A 286 -9.45 0.17 -17.78
CA LYS A 286 -10.77 0.73 -17.49
C LYS A 286 -10.64 1.90 -16.53
N SER A 287 -11.27 3.02 -16.88
CA SER A 287 -11.38 4.16 -15.96
C SER A 287 -12.16 3.77 -14.70
N ILE A 288 -11.67 4.21 -13.58
CA ILE A 288 -12.33 4.07 -12.28
C ILE A 288 -12.37 5.43 -11.57
N ALA A 289 -13.37 5.62 -10.72
CA ALA A 289 -13.32 6.70 -9.74
C ALA A 289 -12.15 6.48 -8.79
N PRO A 290 -11.54 7.54 -8.21
CA PRO A 290 -10.50 7.38 -7.19
C PRO A 290 -10.95 6.40 -6.10
N PRO A 291 -10.20 5.29 -5.86
CA PRO A 291 -10.64 4.21 -4.97
C PRO A 291 -10.41 4.55 -3.49
N ILE A 292 -10.87 5.73 -3.07
CA ILE A 292 -10.71 6.23 -1.70
C ILE A 292 -11.66 5.51 -0.77
N ILE A 293 -11.14 4.98 0.33
CA ILE A 293 -11.86 4.28 1.38
C ILE A 293 -11.80 5.10 2.67
N ARG A 294 -12.94 5.22 3.36
CA ARG A 294 -13.05 5.74 4.72
C ARG A 294 -13.45 4.64 5.67
N PRO A 295 -12.92 4.63 6.90
CA PRO A 295 -13.29 3.61 7.86
C PRO A 295 -14.73 3.82 8.36
N VAL A 296 -15.41 2.72 8.62
CA VAL A 296 -16.78 2.70 9.16
C VAL A 296 -16.80 2.05 10.54
N PRO A 297 -17.64 2.52 11.50
CA PRO A 297 -17.78 1.91 12.80
C PRO A 297 -18.24 0.45 12.69
N LEU A 298 -17.65 -0.42 13.50
CA LEU A 298 -18.21 -1.75 13.73
C LEU A 298 -19.43 -1.64 14.64
N THR A 299 -20.52 -2.28 14.23
CA THR A 299 -21.84 -2.18 14.91
C THR A 299 -22.07 -3.29 15.93
N THR A 300 -21.15 -4.26 16.05
CA THR A 300 -21.30 -5.35 17.01
C THR A 300 -21.11 -4.84 18.45
N PRO A 301 -21.93 -5.25 19.41
CA PRO A 301 -21.87 -4.75 20.81
C PRO A 301 -20.50 -4.95 21.47
N HIS A 302 -19.79 -6.02 21.08
CA HIS A 302 -18.48 -6.39 21.65
C HIS A 302 -17.30 -5.67 21.00
N GLN A 303 -17.50 -4.94 19.89
CA GLN A 303 -16.45 -4.24 19.13
C GLN A 303 -16.73 -2.74 19.01
N LYS A 304 -17.45 -2.18 19.99
CA LYS A 304 -17.71 -0.74 20.06
C LYS A 304 -16.40 0.05 20.12
N GLY A 305 -16.36 1.16 19.40
CA GLY A 305 -15.16 2.03 19.33
C GLY A 305 -14.12 1.60 18.27
N ILE A 306 -14.40 0.52 17.53
CA ILE A 306 -13.52 0.06 16.46
C ILE A 306 -14.07 0.53 15.11
N LEU A 307 -13.20 1.10 14.29
CA LEU A 307 -13.43 1.47 12.90
C LEU A 307 -12.82 0.40 11.98
N ARG A 308 -13.50 0.06 10.89
CA ARG A 308 -13.04 -0.93 9.91
C ARG A 308 -12.91 -0.30 8.53
N TYR A 309 -11.82 -0.62 7.85
CA TYR A 309 -11.64 -0.38 6.42
C TYR A 309 -12.16 -1.60 5.65
N SER A 310 -13.25 -1.41 4.90
CA SER A 310 -13.88 -2.53 4.17
C SER A 310 -13.18 -2.75 2.84
N THR A 311 -12.70 -3.98 2.61
CA THR A 311 -12.07 -4.45 1.38
C THR A 311 -12.63 -5.81 0.98
N PRO A 312 -12.55 -6.20 -0.29
CA PRO A 312 -12.95 -7.54 -0.71
C PRO A 312 -11.89 -8.62 -0.51
N ALA A 313 -10.69 -8.28 -0.01
CA ALA A 313 -9.60 -9.23 0.20
C ALA A 313 -9.92 -10.18 1.36
N PRO A 314 -9.90 -11.50 1.16
CA PRO A 314 -10.14 -12.46 2.22
C PRO A 314 -8.93 -12.63 3.15
N GLU A 315 -7.73 -12.30 2.69
CA GLU A 315 -6.47 -12.47 3.41
C GLU A 315 -6.37 -11.58 4.62
N PHE A 316 -7.01 -10.40 4.58
CA PHE A 316 -6.83 -9.41 5.64
C PHE A 316 -8.05 -8.51 5.86
N GLN A 317 -8.12 -8.01 7.07
CA GLN A 317 -8.97 -6.89 7.48
C GLN A 317 -8.13 -5.90 8.29
N LEU A 318 -8.22 -4.61 7.96
CA LEU A 318 -7.62 -3.54 8.74
C LEU A 318 -8.68 -2.81 9.55
N ARG A 319 -8.39 -2.63 10.84
CA ARG A 319 -9.23 -1.91 11.79
C ARG A 319 -8.41 -0.80 12.46
N ARG A 320 -9.10 0.18 13.03
CA ARG A 320 -8.50 1.30 13.77
C ARG A 320 -9.30 1.62 15.02
N ILE A 321 -8.59 1.97 16.07
CA ILE A 321 -9.15 2.54 17.29
C ILE A 321 -8.52 3.91 17.49
N ASP A 322 -9.36 4.94 17.58
CA ASP A 322 -8.96 6.28 17.99
C ASP A 322 -9.36 6.46 19.46
N ILE A 323 -8.38 6.66 20.33
CA ILE A 323 -8.53 6.65 21.76
C ILE A 323 -8.33 8.07 22.28
N ARG A 324 -9.35 8.63 22.90
CA ARG A 324 -9.23 9.88 23.63
C ARG A 324 -8.61 9.63 25.00
N ARG A 325 -7.72 10.52 25.44
CA ARG A 325 -7.18 10.50 26.81
C ARG A 325 -8.29 10.46 27.83
N SER A 326 -8.12 9.71 28.92
CA SER A 326 -9.07 9.60 30.00
C SER A 326 -8.36 9.48 31.35
N SER A 327 -8.91 10.12 32.35
CA SER A 327 -8.52 9.90 33.75
C SER A 327 -9.10 8.60 34.32
N ASP A 328 -10.17 8.08 33.73
CA ASP A 328 -10.73 6.75 34.05
C ASP A 328 -9.90 5.67 33.31
N ARG A 329 -9.04 5.01 34.05
CA ARG A 329 -8.21 3.92 33.56
C ARG A 329 -8.82 2.53 33.78
N GLY A 330 -10.00 2.46 34.38
CA GLY A 330 -10.67 1.21 34.75
C GLY A 330 -11.51 0.60 33.62
N SER A 331 -12.02 1.42 32.71
CA SER A 331 -12.91 0.97 31.64
C SER A 331 -12.19 0.87 30.30
N SER A 332 -12.35 -0.26 29.61
CA SER A 332 -11.82 -0.41 28.24
C SER A 332 -12.61 0.48 27.27
N VAL A 333 -11.89 1.17 26.38
CA VAL A 333 -12.48 1.99 25.32
C VAL A 333 -12.87 1.18 24.11
N ALA A 334 -12.20 0.02 23.91
CA ALA A 334 -12.51 -0.93 22.84
C ALA A 334 -12.07 -2.34 23.25
N ARG A 335 -12.71 -3.34 22.68
CA ARG A 335 -12.32 -4.75 22.82
C ARG A 335 -12.25 -5.39 21.44
N THR A 336 -11.10 -5.96 21.11
CA THR A 336 -10.94 -6.68 19.83
C THR A 336 -11.27 -8.15 20.03
N SER A 337 -11.80 -8.77 19.00
CA SER A 337 -11.88 -10.22 18.86
C SER A 337 -11.74 -10.58 17.39
N ALA A 338 -11.11 -11.71 17.13
CA ALA A 338 -11.01 -12.27 15.79
C ALA A 338 -10.84 -13.80 15.91
N ASP A 339 -11.35 -14.52 14.93
CA ASP A 339 -11.13 -15.97 14.83
C ASP A 339 -9.69 -16.28 14.43
N GLY A 340 -9.09 -15.37 13.66
CA GLY A 340 -7.68 -15.44 13.25
C GLY A 340 -6.74 -14.63 14.13
N PRO A 341 -5.45 -14.62 13.77
CA PRO A 341 -4.42 -13.87 14.49
C PRO A 341 -4.60 -12.36 14.34
N GLN A 342 -4.03 -11.58 15.26
CA GLN A 342 -4.06 -10.13 15.20
C GLN A 342 -2.65 -9.55 15.40
N ILE A 343 -2.35 -8.48 14.66
CA ILE A 343 -1.22 -7.60 14.91
C ILE A 343 -1.78 -6.23 15.25
N LEU A 344 -1.49 -5.73 16.45
CA LEU A 344 -1.83 -4.37 16.88
C LEU A 344 -0.59 -3.50 16.77
N LEU A 345 -0.71 -2.32 16.18
CA LEU A 345 0.36 -1.32 16.07
C LEU A 345 -0.15 0.02 16.62
N CYS A 346 0.52 0.57 17.61
CA CYS A 346 0.27 1.92 18.11
C CYS A 346 0.99 2.92 17.20
N THR A 347 0.25 3.79 16.54
CA THR A 347 0.80 4.79 15.61
C THR A 347 0.89 6.19 16.20
N GLN A 348 0.21 6.42 17.32
CA GLN A 348 0.23 7.71 18.02
C GLN A 348 -0.02 7.51 19.51
N GLY A 349 0.68 8.28 20.34
CA GLY A 349 0.46 8.34 21.80
C GLY A 349 0.83 7.04 22.52
N ALA A 350 0.09 6.71 23.57
CA ALA A 350 0.26 5.49 24.34
C ALA A 350 -1.05 5.03 24.94
N CYS A 351 -1.24 3.73 25.04
CA CYS A 351 -2.40 3.08 25.63
C CYS A 351 -1.99 1.82 26.39
N ARG A 352 -2.90 1.27 27.19
CA ARG A 352 -2.70 -0.02 27.86
C ARG A 352 -3.56 -1.06 27.15
N ILE A 353 -2.98 -2.22 26.87
CA ILE A 353 -3.64 -3.34 26.21
C ILE A 353 -3.57 -4.57 27.11
N ALA A 354 -4.73 -5.09 27.52
CA ALA A 354 -4.82 -6.36 28.24
C ALA A 354 -5.20 -7.47 27.24
N VAL A 355 -4.42 -8.56 27.23
CA VAL A 355 -4.63 -9.70 26.34
C VAL A 355 -5.25 -10.83 27.14
N GLU A 356 -6.31 -11.45 26.59
CA GLU A 356 -7.06 -12.55 27.20
C GLU A 356 -7.23 -13.70 26.20
N GLY A 357 -7.45 -14.91 26.70
CA GLY A 357 -7.73 -16.08 25.86
C GLY A 357 -6.50 -16.69 25.20
N VAL A 358 -5.28 -16.32 25.61
CA VAL A 358 -4.02 -16.86 25.10
C VAL A 358 -3.36 -17.69 26.20
N GLU A 359 -3.18 -18.99 25.97
CA GLU A 359 -2.66 -19.95 26.97
C GLU A 359 -1.29 -19.54 27.54
N ALA A 360 -0.43 -18.97 26.70
CA ALA A 360 0.91 -18.54 27.08
C ALA A 360 0.94 -17.22 27.89
N ILE A 361 -0.20 -16.55 28.07
CA ILE A 361 -0.31 -15.26 28.76
C ILE A 361 -1.15 -15.42 30.01
N ALA A 362 -0.56 -15.10 31.17
CA ALA A 362 -1.30 -15.17 32.43
C ALA A 362 -2.53 -14.26 32.43
N PRO A 363 -3.68 -14.72 32.98
CA PRO A 363 -4.88 -13.89 33.09
C PRO A 363 -4.58 -12.55 33.77
N GLY A 364 -5.11 -11.46 33.17
CA GLY A 364 -4.90 -10.09 33.67
C GLY A 364 -3.60 -9.44 33.26
N THR A 365 -2.77 -10.09 32.44
CA THR A 365 -1.56 -9.50 31.89
C THR A 365 -1.92 -8.33 30.96
N SER A 366 -1.30 -7.19 31.17
CA SER A 366 -1.45 -6.01 30.34
C SER A 366 -0.11 -5.40 29.97
N PHE A 367 -0.07 -4.76 28.83
CA PHE A 367 1.10 -4.12 28.26
C PHE A 367 0.85 -2.63 28.12
N GLU A 368 1.81 -1.80 28.54
CA GLU A 368 1.85 -0.40 28.14
C GLU A 368 2.43 -0.35 26.72
N VAL A 369 1.69 0.25 25.79
CA VAL A 369 2.00 0.24 24.37
C VAL A 369 2.10 1.68 23.91
N GLY A 370 3.31 2.10 23.59
CA GLY A 370 3.62 3.42 23.08
C GLY A 370 3.64 3.48 21.55
N GLN A 371 3.83 4.68 21.04
CA GLN A 371 3.98 4.89 19.61
C GLN A 371 5.14 4.05 19.04
N GLY A 372 4.88 3.31 17.96
CA GLY A 372 5.84 2.40 17.32
C GLY A 372 5.83 0.98 17.88
N ASP A 373 5.24 0.75 19.06
CA ASP A 373 5.13 -0.59 19.63
C ASP A 373 4.04 -1.40 18.95
N SER A 374 4.27 -2.71 18.87
CA SER A 374 3.30 -3.66 18.30
C SER A 374 3.14 -4.90 19.18
N ILE A 375 1.94 -5.50 19.10
CA ILE A 375 1.60 -6.72 19.82
C ILE A 375 1.10 -7.75 18.82
N TRP A 376 1.61 -8.98 18.92
CA TRP A 376 1.06 -10.17 18.29
C TRP A 376 0.07 -10.86 19.22
N ILE A 377 -1.12 -11.17 18.72
CA ILE A 377 -2.14 -11.96 19.42
C ILE A 377 -2.48 -13.16 18.53
N PRO A 378 -2.22 -14.40 18.99
CA PRO A 378 -2.60 -15.58 18.25
C PRO A 378 -4.12 -15.73 18.13
N ALA A 379 -4.55 -16.63 17.25
CA ALA A 379 -5.96 -16.90 17.00
C ALA A 379 -6.74 -17.21 18.28
N GLY A 380 -7.99 -16.74 18.35
CA GLY A 380 -8.85 -16.89 19.51
C GLY A 380 -8.54 -15.94 20.69
N GLY A 381 -7.40 -15.25 20.63
CA GLY A 381 -7.06 -14.23 21.63
C GLY A 381 -7.88 -12.94 21.44
N THR A 382 -8.15 -12.27 22.54
CA THR A 382 -8.83 -10.96 22.56
C THR A 382 -7.96 -9.91 23.21
N ALA A 383 -8.16 -8.66 22.85
CA ALA A 383 -7.49 -7.54 23.50
C ALA A 383 -8.52 -6.50 24.00
N ALA A 384 -8.39 -6.12 25.25
CA ALA A 384 -9.07 -4.96 25.80
C ALA A 384 -8.12 -3.77 25.77
N VAL A 385 -8.53 -2.68 25.11
CA VAL A 385 -7.73 -1.46 24.97
C VAL A 385 -8.25 -0.41 25.92
N PHE A 386 -7.34 0.22 26.65
CA PHE A 386 -7.64 1.22 27.68
C PHE A 386 -6.96 2.53 27.34
N ALA A 387 -7.64 3.64 27.64
CA ALA A 387 -7.10 4.96 27.44
C ALA A 387 -5.86 5.21 28.32
N GLY A 388 -4.89 5.90 27.75
CA GLY A 388 -3.73 6.45 28.44
C GLY A 388 -3.92 7.93 28.84
N ASN A 389 -2.80 8.57 29.16
CA ASN A 389 -2.74 9.99 29.53
C ASN A 389 -2.79 10.95 28.33
N ALA A 390 -2.63 10.43 27.11
CA ALA A 390 -2.67 11.18 25.87
C ALA A 390 -3.62 10.52 24.88
N ASP A 391 -4.08 11.29 23.90
CA ASP A 391 -4.82 10.74 22.76
C ASP A 391 -3.89 9.76 22.03
N SER A 392 -4.44 8.61 21.65
CA SER A 392 -3.67 7.57 20.99
C SER A 392 -4.45 6.89 19.85
N GLN A 393 -3.72 6.23 18.97
CA GLN A 393 -4.28 5.54 17.82
C GLN A 393 -3.63 4.16 17.67
N VAL A 394 -4.45 3.14 17.48
CA VAL A 394 -4.02 1.75 17.28
C VAL A 394 -4.64 1.22 16.00
N PHE A 395 -3.80 0.69 15.12
CA PHE A 395 -4.23 -0.12 13.98
C PHE A 395 -4.20 -1.60 14.34
N ILE A 396 -5.14 -2.36 13.79
CA ILE A 396 -5.28 -3.79 14.01
C ILE A 396 -5.38 -4.48 12.67
N ALA A 397 -4.41 -5.33 12.36
CA ALA A 397 -4.43 -6.23 11.22
C ALA A 397 -4.90 -7.61 11.67
N THR A 398 -5.82 -8.21 10.95
CA THR A 398 -6.32 -9.58 11.19
C THR A 398 -6.77 -10.20 9.86
N THR A 399 -7.10 -11.49 9.85
CA THR A 399 -7.80 -12.12 8.71
C THR A 399 -9.23 -11.60 8.57
N ALA A 400 -9.80 -11.71 7.34
CA ALA A 400 -11.15 -11.25 7.05
C ALA A 400 -12.24 -12.20 7.56
#